data_447e383271ec0bf4a56b119b0af10dac
#
_entry.id   447e383271ec0bf4a56b119b0af10dac
#
_cell.length_a   1.000
_cell.length_b   1.000
_cell.length_c   1.000
_cell.angle_alpha   90.00
_cell.angle_beta   90.00
_cell.angle_gamma   90.00
#
_symmetry.space_group_name_H-M   'P 1'
#
loop_
_entity.id
_entity.type
_entity.pdbx_description
1 polymer ?
#
loop_
_entity_poly.entity_id
_entity_poly.type
_entity_poly.pdbx_seq_one_letter_code
_entity_poly.pdbx_strand_id
1 'polypeptide(L)'
;MKKTYLPAEWHKQSLIQLTWPHIDTDWAYMLEEVDACFLNIAYEILKRQPLLVVAPEPHRIGDRIYEHGCNVKNLTVSAVKTNDTWARDHAFITMLKENGEPLLLDFCFNGWGMKYAANYDNMINSNLYYRCKTLTGEYVYQRNFILEGGSIESDGKGTLLTTEKCLLSYNRNEKTKEETEQYLKET
;
A
#
# COMPACT_ATOMS: atom_id res chain seq x y z
N MET A 1 19.74 5.59 19.05
CA MET A 1 18.88 5.09 17.95
C MET A 1 18.45 6.28 17.11
N LYS A 2 18.51 6.19 15.78
CA LYS A 2 17.98 7.27 14.91
C LYS A 2 16.47 7.29 15.15
N LYS A 3 15.93 8.44 15.51
CA LYS A 3 14.53 8.59 15.83
C LYS A 3 13.71 8.50 14.54
N THR A 4 12.85 7.51 14.45
CA THR A 4 11.90 7.30 13.35
C THR A 4 10.49 7.52 13.86
N TYR A 5 9.55 7.85 13.00
CA TYR A 5 8.15 8.00 13.36
C TYR A 5 7.22 7.63 12.21
N LEU A 6 6.05 7.13 12.53
CA LEU A 6 4.98 6.93 11.56
C LEU A 6 4.25 8.27 11.39
N PRO A 7 4.27 8.87 10.18
CA PRO A 7 3.59 10.16 9.94
C PRO A 7 2.07 10.01 10.05
N ALA A 8 1.40 11.12 10.37
CA ALA A 8 -0.06 11.17 10.32
C ALA A 8 -0.57 11.14 8.88
N GLU A 9 -1.84 10.76 8.69
CA GLU A 9 -2.51 10.68 7.38
C GLU A 9 -2.43 12.00 6.58
N TRP A 10 -2.46 13.13 7.25
CA TRP A 10 -2.39 14.47 6.64
C TRP A 10 -0.96 14.98 6.41
N HIS A 11 0.05 14.14 6.64
CA HIS A 11 1.43 14.49 6.32
C HIS A 11 1.58 14.61 4.79
N LYS A 12 2.50 15.48 4.34
CA LYS A 12 2.76 15.66 2.91
C LYS A 12 3.20 14.34 2.28
N GLN A 13 2.45 13.90 1.28
CA GLN A 13 2.74 12.68 0.51
C GLN A 13 3.62 13.00 -0.69
N SER A 14 4.50 12.07 -1.07
CA SER A 14 5.35 12.17 -2.28
C SER A 14 4.66 11.55 -3.50
N LEU A 15 3.84 10.52 -3.29
CA LEU A 15 3.04 9.88 -4.32
C LEU A 15 1.85 9.12 -3.69
N ILE A 16 0.86 8.77 -4.51
CA ILE A 16 -0.20 7.82 -4.15
C ILE A 16 -0.03 6.55 -4.97
N GLN A 17 -0.26 5.38 -4.36
CA GLN A 17 -0.34 4.09 -5.03
C GLN A 17 -1.80 3.68 -5.22
N LEU A 18 -2.12 3.24 -6.44
CA LEU A 18 -3.35 2.50 -6.76
C LEU A 18 -2.99 1.11 -7.27
N THR A 19 -3.73 0.11 -6.85
CA THR A 19 -3.71 -1.23 -7.42
C THR A 19 -4.95 -1.39 -8.27
N TRP A 20 -4.75 -1.56 -9.59
CA TRP A 20 -5.83 -1.43 -10.58
C TRP A 20 -6.72 -2.68 -10.63
N PRO A 21 -8.06 -2.53 -10.72
CA PRO A 21 -8.98 -3.65 -10.86
C PRO A 21 -8.79 -4.37 -12.20
N HIS A 22 -9.00 -5.69 -12.19
CA HIS A 22 -8.96 -6.52 -13.38
C HIS A 22 -9.92 -7.72 -13.25
N ILE A 23 -9.99 -8.54 -14.28
CA ILE A 23 -10.98 -9.63 -14.35
C ILE A 23 -10.84 -10.70 -13.25
N ASP A 24 -9.68 -10.81 -12.64
CA ASP A 24 -9.41 -11.79 -11.57
C ASP A 24 -9.53 -11.17 -10.16
N THR A 25 -10.05 -9.92 -10.03
CA THR A 25 -10.33 -9.27 -8.75
C THR A 25 -11.80 -9.45 -8.35
N ASP A 26 -12.13 -9.16 -7.10
CA ASP A 26 -13.52 -9.20 -6.60
C ASP A 26 -14.47 -8.27 -7.36
N TRP A 27 -13.93 -7.35 -8.17
CA TRP A 27 -14.66 -6.38 -8.99
C TRP A 27 -15.06 -6.88 -10.38
N ALA A 28 -14.73 -8.14 -10.75
CA ALA A 28 -14.95 -8.68 -12.09
C ALA A 28 -16.39 -8.54 -12.59
N TYR A 29 -17.38 -8.65 -11.69
CA TYR A 29 -18.82 -8.58 -12.01
C TYR A 29 -19.32 -7.18 -12.37
N MET A 30 -18.55 -6.13 -12.06
CA MET A 30 -18.85 -4.72 -12.36
C MET A 30 -17.60 -3.95 -12.81
N LEU A 31 -16.73 -4.63 -13.56
CA LEU A 31 -15.39 -4.12 -13.89
C LEU A 31 -15.43 -2.78 -14.65
N GLU A 32 -16.40 -2.57 -15.54
CA GLU A 32 -16.52 -1.32 -16.30
C GLU A 32 -16.79 -0.11 -15.41
N GLU A 33 -17.71 -0.26 -14.45
CA GLU A 33 -18.07 0.80 -13.50
C GLU A 33 -16.92 1.13 -12.55
N VAL A 34 -16.25 0.10 -12.06
CA VAL A 34 -15.11 0.28 -11.14
C VAL A 34 -13.91 0.86 -11.87
N ASP A 35 -13.64 0.43 -13.09
CA ASP A 35 -12.57 0.99 -13.91
C ASP A 35 -12.84 2.48 -14.23
N ALA A 36 -14.07 2.85 -14.56
CA ALA A 36 -14.45 4.25 -14.73
C ALA A 36 -14.24 5.08 -13.43
N CYS A 37 -14.56 4.49 -12.27
CA CYS A 37 -14.29 5.11 -10.98
C CYS A 37 -12.78 5.32 -10.76
N PHE A 38 -11.96 4.30 -11.03
CA PHE A 38 -10.50 4.38 -10.90
C PHE A 38 -9.88 5.40 -11.84
N LEU A 39 -10.39 5.52 -13.07
CA LEU A 39 -9.97 6.58 -14.01
C LEU A 39 -10.23 7.97 -13.44
N ASN A 40 -11.40 8.20 -12.85
CA ASN A 40 -11.72 9.49 -12.20
C ASN A 40 -10.81 9.75 -10.98
N ILE A 41 -10.53 8.73 -10.16
CA ILE A 41 -9.60 8.84 -9.04
C ILE A 41 -8.20 9.19 -9.54
N ALA A 42 -7.70 8.49 -10.57
CA ALA A 42 -6.41 8.75 -11.17
C ALA A 42 -6.31 10.18 -11.73
N TYR A 43 -7.38 10.65 -12.39
CA TYR A 43 -7.47 12.01 -12.91
C TYR A 43 -7.34 13.06 -11.80
N GLU A 44 -8.05 12.89 -10.70
CA GLU A 44 -8.00 13.83 -9.57
C GLU A 44 -6.65 13.80 -8.82
N ILE A 45 -6.02 12.62 -8.71
CA ILE A 45 -4.68 12.50 -8.12
C ILE A 45 -3.64 13.19 -9.01
N LEU A 46 -3.61 12.90 -10.31
CA LEU A 46 -2.60 13.41 -11.24
C LEU A 46 -2.65 14.92 -11.45
N LYS A 47 -3.75 15.59 -11.10
CA LYS A 47 -3.82 17.05 -11.00
C LYS A 47 -2.98 17.64 -9.89
N ARG A 48 -2.65 16.86 -8.86
CA ARG A 48 -2.10 17.35 -7.59
C ARG A 48 -0.76 16.75 -7.22
N GLN A 49 -0.56 15.45 -7.54
CA GLN A 49 0.63 14.73 -7.10
C GLN A 49 0.93 13.51 -7.98
N PRO A 50 2.14 12.93 -7.88
CA PRO A 50 2.50 11.72 -8.62
C PRO A 50 1.61 10.53 -8.25
N LEU A 51 1.34 9.70 -9.26
CA LEU A 51 0.58 8.46 -9.13
C LEU A 51 1.40 7.27 -9.58
N LEU A 52 1.49 6.26 -8.72
CA LEU A 52 2.00 4.93 -9.02
C LEU A 52 0.82 3.97 -9.17
N VAL A 53 0.68 3.38 -10.33
CA VAL A 53 -0.33 2.35 -10.60
C VAL A 53 0.35 1.00 -10.69
N VAL A 54 -0.21 0.02 -10.00
CA VAL A 54 0.17 -1.39 -10.06
C VAL A 54 -0.90 -2.13 -10.84
N ALA A 55 -0.51 -2.82 -11.90
CA ALA A 55 -1.43 -3.59 -12.75
C ALA A 55 -0.73 -4.76 -13.45
N PRO A 56 -1.43 -5.88 -13.71
CA PRO A 56 -0.90 -6.97 -14.54
C PRO A 56 -0.63 -6.53 -15.99
N GLU A 57 -1.44 -5.61 -16.53
CA GLU A 57 -1.40 -5.11 -17.91
C GLU A 57 -1.06 -3.61 -17.95
N PRO A 58 0.18 -3.20 -17.65
CA PRO A 58 0.54 -1.80 -17.41
C PRO A 58 0.35 -0.91 -18.65
N HIS A 59 0.61 -1.40 -19.86
CA HIS A 59 0.45 -0.62 -21.08
C HIS A 59 -1.02 -0.28 -21.31
N ARG A 60 -1.90 -1.28 -21.24
CA ARG A 60 -3.35 -1.08 -21.40
C ARG A 60 -3.89 -0.05 -20.41
N ILE A 61 -3.45 -0.13 -19.15
CA ILE A 61 -3.93 0.80 -18.11
C ILE A 61 -3.34 2.20 -18.34
N GLY A 62 -2.07 2.31 -18.70
CA GLY A 62 -1.44 3.60 -19.05
C GLY A 62 -2.15 4.30 -20.20
N ASP A 63 -2.48 3.57 -21.27
CA ASP A 63 -3.22 4.10 -22.42
C ASP A 63 -4.62 4.58 -22.01
N ARG A 64 -5.36 3.81 -21.22
CA ARG A 64 -6.70 4.20 -20.74
C ARG A 64 -6.65 5.46 -19.86
N ILE A 65 -5.66 5.58 -18.99
CA ILE A 65 -5.48 6.79 -18.16
C ILE A 65 -5.18 8.00 -19.05
N TYR A 66 -4.36 7.84 -20.08
CA TYR A 66 -4.06 8.89 -21.07
C TYR A 66 -5.31 9.28 -21.86
N GLU A 67 -6.04 8.31 -22.41
CA GLU A 67 -7.29 8.53 -23.19
C GLU A 67 -8.39 9.17 -22.36
N HIS A 68 -8.41 8.95 -21.03
CA HIS A 68 -9.32 9.63 -20.09
C HIS A 68 -9.00 11.12 -19.90
N GLY A 69 -7.92 11.62 -20.51
CA GLY A 69 -7.52 13.02 -20.44
C GLY A 69 -6.64 13.38 -19.24
N CYS A 70 -6.04 12.39 -18.58
CA CYS A 70 -5.13 12.62 -17.47
C CYS A 70 -3.78 13.20 -17.94
N ASN A 71 -3.17 14.07 -17.12
CA ASN A 71 -1.80 14.49 -17.32
C ASN A 71 -0.84 13.38 -16.83
N VAL A 72 -0.37 12.57 -17.75
CA VAL A 72 0.48 11.39 -17.44
C VAL A 72 1.95 11.71 -17.14
N LYS A 73 2.34 12.98 -17.08
CA LYS A 73 3.73 13.39 -16.80
C LYS A 73 4.28 12.83 -15.47
N ASN A 74 3.40 12.72 -14.48
CA ASN A 74 3.73 12.22 -13.14
C ASN A 74 3.10 10.84 -12.87
N LEU A 75 2.76 10.09 -13.93
CA LEU A 75 2.26 8.73 -13.85
C LEU A 75 3.40 7.73 -13.98
N THR A 76 3.42 6.76 -13.11
CA THR A 76 4.22 5.54 -13.24
C THR A 76 3.27 4.35 -13.21
N VAL A 77 3.36 3.45 -14.19
CA VAL A 77 2.59 2.20 -14.18
C VAL A 77 3.57 1.03 -14.11
N SER A 78 3.41 0.18 -13.10
CA SER A 78 4.29 -0.95 -12.83
C SER A 78 3.60 -2.28 -13.12
N ALA A 79 4.31 -3.15 -13.86
CA ALA A 79 3.85 -4.50 -14.22
C ALA A 79 4.04 -5.45 -13.03
N VAL A 80 2.99 -5.64 -12.23
CA VAL A 80 2.98 -6.61 -11.13
C VAL A 80 1.63 -7.32 -11.11
N LYS A 81 1.65 -8.64 -10.91
CA LYS A 81 0.43 -9.42 -10.66
C LYS A 81 -0.16 -9.04 -9.31
N THR A 82 -1.48 -8.95 -9.24
CA THR A 82 -2.24 -8.62 -8.03
C THR A 82 -3.36 -9.62 -7.81
N ASN A 83 -3.85 -9.74 -6.58
CA ASN A 83 -5.06 -10.49 -6.28
C ASN A 83 -6.27 -9.56 -6.25
N ASP A 84 -6.11 -8.35 -5.68
CA ASP A 84 -7.19 -7.37 -5.55
C ASP A 84 -6.65 -5.93 -5.51
N THR A 85 -7.50 -4.95 -5.17
CA THR A 85 -7.27 -3.50 -5.35
C THR A 85 -6.91 -2.77 -4.06
N TRP A 86 -6.82 -3.45 -2.93
CA TRP A 86 -6.75 -2.86 -1.59
C TRP A 86 -5.34 -2.39 -1.21
N ALA A 87 -4.83 -1.40 -1.98
CA ALA A 87 -3.49 -0.85 -1.76
C ALA A 87 -3.28 -0.31 -0.33
N ARG A 88 -4.32 0.18 0.34
CA ARG A 88 -4.24 0.62 1.73
C ARG A 88 -3.74 -0.48 2.66
N ASP A 89 -4.09 -1.74 2.39
CA ASP A 89 -3.80 -2.86 3.27
C ASP A 89 -2.48 -3.56 2.95
N HIS A 90 -2.10 -3.64 1.67
CA HIS A 90 -0.91 -4.37 1.25
C HIS A 90 0.29 -3.50 0.87
N ALA A 91 0.11 -2.18 0.66
CA ALA A 91 1.22 -1.30 0.30
C ALA A 91 2.18 -1.06 1.49
N PHE A 92 3.35 -0.47 1.20
CA PHE A 92 4.31 -0.12 2.24
C PHE A 92 3.68 0.72 3.35
N ILE A 93 3.99 0.39 4.59
CA ILE A 93 3.83 1.31 5.71
C ILE A 93 5.10 2.16 5.76
N THR A 94 4.96 3.46 5.47
CA THR A 94 6.11 4.36 5.34
C THR A 94 6.34 5.12 6.64
N MET A 95 7.49 4.89 7.25
CA MET A 95 7.99 5.71 8.36
C MET A 95 8.98 6.76 7.85
N LEU A 96 9.21 7.78 8.63
CA LEU A 96 10.20 8.82 8.33
C LEU A 96 11.29 8.85 9.38
N LYS A 97 12.54 9.04 8.95
CA LYS A 97 13.67 9.40 9.80
C LYS A 97 13.60 10.88 10.16
N GLU A 98 14.34 11.32 11.18
CA GLU A 98 14.43 12.74 11.57
C GLU A 98 14.88 13.68 10.43
N ASN A 99 15.68 13.17 9.51
CA ASN A 99 16.14 13.92 8.31
C ASN A 99 15.12 13.91 7.16
N GLY A 100 13.93 13.32 7.35
CA GLY A 100 12.86 13.20 6.36
C GLY A 100 13.05 12.08 5.34
N GLU A 101 14.09 11.24 5.45
CA GLU A 101 14.25 10.07 4.58
C GLU A 101 13.20 8.99 4.91
N PRO A 102 12.54 8.43 3.88
CA PRO A 102 11.53 7.39 4.11
C PRO A 102 12.16 6.02 4.39
N LEU A 103 11.51 5.30 5.29
CA LEU A 103 11.67 3.86 5.51
C LEU A 103 10.42 3.16 4.98
N LEU A 104 10.60 2.26 4.03
CA LEU A 104 9.54 1.51 3.37
C LEU A 104 9.40 0.15 4.04
N LEU A 105 8.52 0.04 5.03
CA LEU A 105 8.30 -1.19 5.78
C LEU A 105 7.39 -2.12 4.98
N ASP A 106 7.92 -3.28 4.63
CA ASP A 106 7.20 -4.34 3.91
C ASP A 106 6.70 -5.40 4.90
N PHE A 107 5.48 -5.20 5.40
CA PHE A 107 4.79 -6.15 6.27
C PHE A 107 4.12 -7.27 5.46
N CYS A 108 3.84 -8.39 6.12
CA CYS A 108 3.08 -9.47 5.53
C CYS A 108 1.60 -9.09 5.43
N PHE A 109 1.04 -9.22 4.23
CA PHE A 109 -0.40 -9.17 4.00
C PHE A 109 -0.91 -10.58 3.71
N ASN A 110 -1.86 -11.06 4.49
CA ASN A 110 -2.40 -12.42 4.38
C ASN A 110 -3.89 -12.50 4.03
N GLY A 111 -4.41 -11.49 3.34
CA GLY A 111 -5.80 -11.47 2.90
C GLY A 111 -6.80 -11.40 4.06
N TRP A 112 -6.55 -10.50 5.00
CA TRP A 112 -7.40 -10.25 6.20
C TRP A 112 -7.61 -11.48 7.08
N GLY A 113 -6.54 -12.21 7.32
CA GLY A 113 -6.59 -13.41 8.12
C GLY A 113 -6.95 -14.64 7.31
N MET A 114 -6.37 -14.78 6.11
CA MET A 114 -6.52 -15.92 5.21
C MET A 114 -7.96 -16.11 4.69
N LYS A 115 -8.73 -15.01 4.59
CA LYS A 115 -10.08 -15.03 4.03
C LYS A 115 -10.07 -15.03 2.51
N TYR A 116 -9.05 -14.39 1.91
CA TYR A 116 -8.88 -14.22 0.47
C TYR A 116 -7.45 -14.57 0.07
N ALA A 117 -7.26 -14.86 -1.22
CA ALA A 117 -5.94 -15.01 -1.78
C ALA A 117 -5.16 -13.69 -1.69
N ALA A 118 -3.90 -13.74 -1.27
CA ALA A 118 -3.04 -12.57 -1.10
C ALA A 118 -1.60 -12.81 -1.57
N ASN A 119 -1.36 -13.92 -2.25
CA ASN A 119 -0.03 -14.34 -2.65
C ASN A 119 0.64 -13.38 -3.64
N TYR A 120 -0.12 -12.73 -4.52
CA TYR A 120 0.39 -11.72 -5.44
C TYR A 120 0.48 -10.35 -4.77
N ASP A 121 -0.55 -9.93 -4.02
CA ASP A 121 -0.57 -8.65 -3.31
C ASP A 121 0.59 -8.55 -2.33
N ASN A 122 0.89 -9.64 -1.62
CA ASN A 122 2.01 -9.74 -0.69
C ASN A 122 3.39 -9.65 -1.37
N MET A 123 3.46 -9.71 -2.70
CA MET A 123 4.71 -9.55 -3.47
C MET A 123 4.84 -8.18 -4.13
N ILE A 124 3.83 -7.32 -4.05
CA ILE A 124 3.82 -6.02 -4.73
C ILE A 124 4.98 -5.15 -4.24
N ASN A 125 5.12 -4.99 -2.92
CA ASN A 125 6.11 -4.11 -2.32
C ASN A 125 7.54 -4.45 -2.76
N SER A 126 7.94 -5.71 -2.65
CA SER A 126 9.27 -6.17 -3.06
C SER A 126 9.48 -5.98 -4.57
N ASN A 127 8.48 -6.30 -5.41
CA ASN A 127 8.58 -6.05 -6.86
C ASN A 127 8.73 -4.56 -7.18
N LEU A 128 7.98 -3.69 -6.51
CA LEU A 128 8.08 -2.25 -6.70
C LEU A 128 9.45 -1.73 -6.27
N TYR A 129 9.94 -2.13 -5.11
CA TYR A 129 11.22 -1.64 -4.60
C TYR A 129 12.39 -1.96 -5.55
N TYR A 130 12.46 -3.18 -6.06
CA TYR A 130 13.56 -3.60 -6.93
C TYR A 130 13.42 -3.16 -8.38
N ARG A 131 12.23 -2.80 -8.86
CA ARG A 131 11.97 -2.52 -10.27
C ARG A 131 11.50 -1.09 -10.55
N CYS A 132 10.90 -0.42 -9.59
CA CYS A 132 10.30 0.90 -9.75
C CYS A 132 11.24 2.00 -9.25
N LYS A 133 11.85 2.76 -10.19
CA LYS A 133 12.76 3.86 -9.85
C LYS A 133 12.07 5.08 -9.21
N THR A 134 10.75 5.13 -9.24
CA THR A 134 9.96 6.23 -8.65
C THR A 134 9.93 6.13 -7.13
N LEU A 135 10.08 4.93 -6.58
CA LEU A 135 10.15 4.73 -5.13
C LEU A 135 11.55 5.07 -4.62
N THR A 136 11.59 5.92 -3.61
CA THR A 136 12.82 6.32 -2.90
C THR A 136 12.67 5.99 -1.43
N GLY A 137 13.73 5.54 -0.79
CA GLY A 137 13.73 5.19 0.62
C GLY A 137 14.50 3.91 0.90
N GLU A 138 14.67 3.61 2.17
CA GLU A 138 15.30 2.38 2.65
C GLU A 138 14.22 1.29 2.79
N TYR A 139 14.46 0.12 2.17
CA TYR A 139 13.58 -1.03 2.33
C TYR A 139 13.83 -1.70 3.68
N VAL A 140 12.76 -1.91 4.43
CA VAL A 140 12.80 -2.60 5.73
C VAL A 140 11.90 -3.84 5.66
N TYR A 141 12.53 -5.01 5.75
CA TYR A 141 11.82 -6.28 5.73
C TYR A 141 11.12 -6.55 7.06
N GLN A 142 9.79 -6.61 7.06
CA GLN A 142 8.94 -6.88 8.22
C GLN A 142 7.94 -8.03 7.97
N ARG A 143 8.19 -8.87 6.96
CA ARG A 143 7.24 -9.89 6.51
C ARG A 143 7.09 -11.09 7.47
N ASN A 144 7.76 -11.08 8.59
CA ASN A 144 7.55 -11.98 9.73
C ASN A 144 6.41 -11.51 10.66
N PHE A 145 5.80 -10.36 10.37
CA PHE A 145 4.66 -9.83 11.09
C PHE A 145 3.55 -9.44 10.12
N ILE A 146 2.31 -9.85 10.42
CA ILE A 146 1.14 -9.55 9.60
C ILE A 146 0.54 -8.24 10.08
N LEU A 147 0.51 -7.25 9.19
CA LEU A 147 -0.04 -5.92 9.48
C LEU A 147 -0.60 -5.29 8.20
N GLU A 148 -1.88 -5.00 8.22
CA GLU A 148 -2.53 -4.21 7.16
C GLU A 148 -2.45 -2.71 7.52
N GLY A 149 -2.10 -1.86 6.56
CA GLY A 149 -2.09 -0.41 6.75
C GLY A 149 -3.47 0.15 7.11
N GLY A 150 -4.55 -0.49 6.65
CA GLY A 150 -5.92 -0.14 7.00
C GLY A 150 -6.33 -0.49 8.43
N SER A 151 -5.50 -1.24 9.18
CA SER A 151 -5.77 -1.59 10.57
C SER A 151 -5.13 -0.65 11.59
N ILE A 152 -4.39 0.36 11.14
CA ILE A 152 -3.66 1.30 12.00
C ILE A 152 -3.94 2.74 11.64
N GLU A 153 -3.92 3.62 12.66
CA GLU A 153 -3.99 5.08 12.51
C GLU A 153 -2.90 5.74 13.36
N SER A 154 -2.29 6.81 12.85
CA SER A 154 -1.23 7.54 13.53
C SER A 154 -1.50 9.04 13.62
N ASP A 155 -1.18 9.63 14.76
CA ASP A 155 -1.19 11.09 14.94
C ASP A 155 0.12 11.76 14.47
N GLY A 156 1.12 10.98 14.07
CA GLY A 156 2.46 11.47 13.70
C GLY A 156 3.30 11.95 14.88
N LYS A 157 2.87 11.71 16.12
CA LYS A 157 3.51 12.20 17.36
C LYS A 157 3.82 11.07 18.35
N GLY A 158 3.73 9.82 17.90
CA GLY A 158 4.02 8.63 18.67
C GLY A 158 2.80 7.90 19.21
N THR A 159 1.58 8.32 18.83
CA THR A 159 0.36 7.56 19.11
C THR A 159 -0.02 6.72 17.91
N LEU A 160 -0.22 5.42 18.12
CA LEU A 160 -0.75 4.47 17.17
C LEU A 160 -2.06 3.90 17.71
N LEU A 161 -3.13 4.01 16.90
CA LEU A 161 -4.42 3.39 17.19
C LEU A 161 -4.60 2.15 16.32
N THR A 162 -5.11 1.10 16.92
CA THR A 162 -5.47 -0.14 16.25
C THR A 162 -6.55 -0.87 17.03
N THR A 163 -7.01 -2.03 16.54
CA THR A 163 -7.97 -2.87 17.26
C THR A 163 -7.39 -4.25 17.58
N GLU A 164 -7.73 -4.78 18.75
CA GLU A 164 -7.37 -6.15 19.13
C GLU A 164 -7.85 -7.18 18.10
N LYS A 165 -9.06 -6.97 17.52
CA LYS A 165 -9.59 -7.85 16.47
C LYS A 165 -8.72 -7.92 15.23
N CYS A 166 -8.03 -6.84 14.85
CA CYS A 166 -7.13 -6.83 13.70
C CYS A 166 -5.82 -7.57 14.01
N LEU A 167 -5.22 -7.32 15.19
CA LEU A 167 -3.86 -7.78 15.47
C LEU A 167 -3.79 -9.11 16.24
N LEU A 168 -4.78 -9.40 17.10
CA LEU A 168 -4.79 -10.58 17.98
C LEU A 168 -5.75 -11.67 17.50
N SER A 169 -6.31 -11.55 16.29
CA SER A 169 -7.14 -12.62 15.74
C SER A 169 -6.30 -13.84 15.38
N TYR A 170 -6.90 -15.03 15.49
CA TYR A 170 -6.26 -16.34 15.33
C TYR A 170 -5.40 -16.48 14.07
N ASN A 171 -5.83 -15.91 12.94
CA ASN A 171 -5.13 -16.02 11.66
C ASN A 171 -4.21 -14.80 11.35
N ARG A 172 -3.74 -14.10 12.37
CA ARG A 172 -2.77 -13.02 12.25
C ARG A 172 -1.42 -13.44 12.83
N ASN A 173 -1.02 -12.80 13.90
CA ASN A 173 0.23 -13.07 14.60
C ASN A 173 -0.03 -13.96 15.81
N GLU A 174 0.74 -15.02 15.98
CA GLU A 174 0.68 -15.88 17.17
C GLU A 174 1.40 -15.19 18.34
N LYS A 175 0.86 -14.05 18.78
CA LYS A 175 1.45 -13.18 19.81
C LYS A 175 0.39 -12.75 20.81
N THR A 176 0.83 -12.57 22.08
CA THR A 176 0.00 -11.90 23.08
C THR A 176 -0.16 -10.42 22.75
N LYS A 177 -1.06 -9.75 23.46
CA LYS A 177 -1.23 -8.30 23.35
C LYS A 177 0.07 -7.55 23.70
N GLU A 178 0.70 -7.94 24.79
CA GLU A 178 1.95 -7.35 25.29
C GLU A 178 3.10 -7.51 24.29
N GLU A 179 3.24 -8.70 23.71
CA GLU A 179 4.24 -8.98 22.68
C GLU A 179 3.99 -8.17 21.40
N THR A 180 2.72 -8.00 21.02
CA THR A 180 2.32 -7.20 19.86
C THR A 180 2.60 -5.71 20.09
N GLU A 181 2.23 -5.19 21.25
CA GLU A 181 2.52 -3.80 21.64
C GLU A 181 4.01 -3.52 21.68
N GLN A 182 4.79 -4.46 22.25
CA GLN A 182 6.24 -4.33 22.30
C GLN A 182 6.86 -4.33 20.90
N TYR A 183 6.43 -5.23 20.03
CA TYR A 183 6.89 -5.29 18.64
C TYR A 183 6.63 -3.97 17.90
N LEU A 184 5.43 -3.41 18.01
CA LEU A 184 5.06 -2.14 17.37
C LEU A 184 5.83 -0.93 17.93
N LYS A 185 6.24 -0.98 19.21
CA LYS A 185 7.08 0.07 19.83
C LYS A 185 8.53 0.00 19.38
N GLU A 186 9.01 -1.18 19.01
CA GLU A 186 10.40 -1.43 18.59
C GLU A 186 10.61 -1.22 17.08
N THR A 187 9.51 -1.25 16.30
CA THR A 187 9.50 -1.00 14.87
C THR A 187 9.55 0.49 14.57
#